data_271b7f78633ce2ce48d218c73a811179
#
_entry.id   271b7f78633ce2ce48d218c73a811179
#
_cell.length_a   1.000
_cell.length_b   1.000
_cell.length_c   1.000
_cell.angle_alpha   90.00
_cell.angle_beta   90.00
_cell.angle_gamma   90.00
#
_symmetry.space_group_name_H-M   'P 1'
#
loop_
_entity.id
_entity.type
_entity.pdbx_description
1 polymer ?
#
loop_
_entity_poly.entity_id
_entity_poly.type
_entity_poly.pdbx_seq_one_letter_code
_entity_poly.pdbx_strand_id
1 'polypeptide(L)'
;MEYGLIGGRLGHSYSKIIHEMLCGYRYDLCPLPTEEEVRAFLTRRQFRAINVTIPYKLVVMEYCSYIDPHAKAINAVNTIVNRNGLLYGYNTDYPGFSYLCDAHGVEFKDRTVLILGTGGTHNTTWAVAHDRGAKQIYTVSRHPDPEKGELTYAQALTTGAQIIINTTPVGMYPNVGVSALDITSMPGLEAVIDVIYNPDKTELILRAEELGVPVAVGGLEMLVAQAVYAAEFFLDRKFEDAGAEIARVTSELRREQLNIALIGMPSSGKSTLGRALAERLGKRFVDLDEEIVKADGRSIPDIFAAEGEAGFRKLEAAQTARFARENRQVISCGGGVVKDPANLRALHANGIVLFIDRPLEDLLVGGGRPLSTSPEALKTMEAQRRPLYLAAADAVIPNKTTPADAVTAAMEALDEIFSH
;
A
#
# COMPACT_ATOMS: atom_id res chain seq x y z
N MET A 1 -15.86 -9.92 23.27
CA MET A 1 -15.67 -9.64 21.84
C MET A 1 -16.49 -10.66 21.07
N GLU A 2 -17.36 -10.22 20.16
CA GLU A 2 -18.13 -11.16 19.33
C GLU A 2 -17.35 -11.54 18.08
N TYR A 3 -16.85 -10.53 17.34
CA TYR A 3 -15.99 -10.68 16.18
C TYR A 3 -14.72 -9.85 16.35
N GLY A 4 -13.61 -10.30 15.81
CA GLY A 4 -12.37 -9.52 15.87
C GLY A 4 -11.13 -10.24 15.38
N LEU A 5 -10.00 -9.55 15.53
CA LEU A 5 -8.67 -10.03 15.20
C LEU A 5 -7.82 -10.19 16.45
N ILE A 6 -7.19 -11.34 16.61
CA ILE A 6 -6.14 -11.56 17.59
C ILE A 6 -4.76 -11.64 16.92
N GLY A 7 -3.75 -11.10 17.58
CA GLY A 7 -2.36 -11.12 17.11
C GLY A 7 -1.42 -10.44 18.09
N GLY A 8 -0.12 -10.49 17.84
CA GLY A 8 0.86 -9.90 18.75
C GLY A 8 0.82 -8.36 18.77
N ARG A 9 0.78 -7.72 17.61
CA ARG A 9 0.70 -6.25 17.42
C ARG A 9 -0.27 -5.95 16.28
N LEU A 10 -1.26 -5.07 16.53
CA LEU A 10 -2.38 -4.83 15.62
C LEU A 10 -2.58 -3.34 15.23
N GLY A 11 -1.66 -2.46 15.65
CA GLY A 11 -1.85 -1.00 15.57
C GLY A 11 -2.05 -0.39 14.17
N HIS A 12 -1.74 -1.13 13.12
CA HIS A 12 -1.84 -0.66 11.72
C HIS A 12 -2.69 -1.60 10.85
N SER A 13 -3.51 -2.46 11.47
CA SER A 13 -4.32 -3.42 10.73
C SER A 13 -5.57 -2.77 10.14
N TYR A 14 -5.79 -2.97 8.83
CA TYR A 14 -7.01 -2.54 8.14
C TYR A 14 -8.19 -3.52 8.35
N SER A 15 -7.98 -4.68 8.99
CA SER A 15 -9.01 -5.71 9.16
C SER A 15 -10.29 -5.17 9.79
N LYS A 16 -10.17 -4.27 10.80
CA LYS A 16 -11.35 -3.64 11.42
C LYS A 16 -12.17 -2.85 10.42
N ILE A 17 -11.52 -1.99 9.65
CA ILE A 17 -12.18 -1.13 8.65
C ILE A 17 -12.85 -2.02 7.60
N ILE A 18 -12.13 -3.02 7.08
CA ILE A 18 -12.63 -3.93 6.05
C ILE A 18 -13.87 -4.69 6.55
N HIS A 19 -13.81 -5.33 7.71
CA HIS A 19 -14.92 -6.11 8.23
C HIS A 19 -16.15 -5.25 8.57
N GLU A 20 -15.96 -4.02 9.07
CA GLU A 20 -17.06 -3.09 9.35
C GLU A 20 -17.69 -2.54 8.05
N MET A 21 -16.91 -2.35 6.96
CA MET A 21 -17.43 -2.03 5.62
C MET A 21 -18.23 -3.19 5.01
N LEU A 22 -17.81 -4.44 5.23
CA LEU A 22 -18.44 -5.63 4.65
C LEU A 22 -19.80 -5.96 5.25
N CYS A 23 -19.95 -5.87 6.56
CA CYS A 23 -21.02 -6.58 7.26
C CYS A 23 -21.74 -5.77 8.32
N GLY A 24 -21.35 -4.54 8.61
CA GLY A 24 -21.98 -3.67 9.60
C GLY A 24 -21.96 -4.21 11.05
N TYR A 25 -21.21 -5.29 11.34
CA TYR A 25 -20.98 -5.74 12.71
C TYR A 25 -19.75 -5.06 13.31
N ARG A 26 -19.75 -4.94 14.61
CA ARG A 26 -18.57 -4.44 15.33
C ARG A 26 -17.43 -5.47 15.27
N TYR A 27 -16.26 -5.03 14.83
CA TYR A 27 -15.06 -5.83 14.76
C TYR A 27 -13.96 -5.26 15.66
N ASP A 28 -13.51 -6.03 16.64
CA ASP A 28 -12.55 -5.57 17.65
C ASP A 28 -11.12 -6.03 17.31
N LEU A 29 -10.14 -5.16 17.53
CA LEU A 29 -8.73 -5.53 17.51
C LEU A 29 -8.31 -5.89 18.93
N CYS A 30 -7.86 -7.13 19.15
CA CYS A 30 -7.46 -7.66 20.44
C CYS A 30 -5.97 -8.07 20.40
N PRO A 31 -5.04 -7.13 20.67
CA PRO A 31 -3.63 -7.47 20.76
C PRO A 31 -3.37 -8.36 21.98
N LEU A 32 -2.70 -9.47 21.75
CA LEU A 32 -2.28 -10.43 22.76
C LEU A 32 -0.77 -10.61 22.63
N PRO A 33 0.05 -9.86 23.40
CA PRO A 33 1.50 -9.82 23.27
C PRO A 33 2.20 -11.16 23.51
N THR A 34 1.60 -12.05 24.30
CA THR A 34 2.20 -13.32 24.68
C THR A 34 1.35 -14.52 24.25
N GLU A 35 2.01 -15.66 24.04
CA GLU A 35 1.33 -16.91 23.74
C GLU A 35 0.42 -17.38 24.88
N GLU A 36 0.78 -17.10 26.13
CA GLU A 36 -0.01 -17.42 27.30
C GLU A 36 -1.37 -16.70 27.29
N GLU A 37 -1.37 -15.41 26.91
CA GLU A 37 -2.62 -14.63 26.76
C GLU A 37 -3.52 -15.20 25.65
N VAL A 38 -2.93 -15.65 24.53
CA VAL A 38 -3.68 -16.31 23.44
C VAL A 38 -4.28 -17.64 23.93
N ARG A 39 -3.50 -18.45 24.63
CA ARG A 39 -3.96 -19.72 25.20
C ARG A 39 -5.11 -19.50 26.18
N ALA A 40 -5.00 -18.52 27.09
CA ALA A 40 -6.06 -18.13 27.99
C ALA A 40 -7.32 -17.61 27.25
N PHE A 41 -7.14 -16.79 26.24
CA PHE A 41 -8.24 -16.27 25.42
C PHE A 41 -9.02 -17.40 24.72
N LEU A 42 -8.32 -18.32 24.06
CA LEU A 42 -8.92 -19.44 23.33
C LEU A 42 -9.60 -20.44 24.27
N THR A 43 -9.08 -20.66 25.49
CA THR A 43 -9.68 -21.53 26.51
C THR A 43 -11.02 -20.98 26.97
N ARG A 44 -11.16 -19.65 27.12
CA ARG A 44 -12.43 -19.02 27.54
C ARG A 44 -13.53 -19.13 26.49
N ARG A 45 -13.18 -19.21 25.21
CA ARG A 45 -14.11 -19.34 24.07
C ARG A 45 -15.22 -18.27 24.02
N GLN A 46 -14.96 -17.06 24.54
CA GLN A 46 -15.96 -15.98 24.67
C GLN A 46 -15.96 -15.09 23.40
N PHE A 47 -16.11 -15.73 22.24
CA PHE A 47 -16.23 -15.07 20.94
C PHE A 47 -17.13 -15.93 20.02
N ARG A 48 -17.70 -15.32 19.00
CA ARG A 48 -18.44 -16.01 17.94
C ARG A 48 -17.54 -16.43 16.80
N ALA A 49 -16.72 -15.49 16.28
CA ALA A 49 -15.71 -15.81 15.31
C ALA A 49 -14.57 -14.78 15.35
N ILE A 50 -13.36 -15.22 15.01
CA ILE A 50 -12.16 -14.38 15.02
C ILE A 50 -11.24 -14.68 13.86
N ASN A 51 -10.52 -13.64 13.42
CA ASN A 51 -9.30 -13.83 12.63
C ASN A 51 -8.07 -13.92 13.55
N VAL A 52 -7.04 -14.58 13.06
CA VAL A 52 -5.76 -14.78 13.74
C VAL A 52 -4.63 -14.33 12.82
N THR A 53 -3.75 -13.48 13.32
CA THR A 53 -2.56 -13.07 12.59
C THR A 53 -1.27 -13.45 13.34
N ILE A 54 -0.15 -13.04 12.81
CA ILE A 54 1.19 -13.32 13.33
C ILE A 54 1.29 -12.94 14.82
N PRO A 55 1.93 -13.80 15.64
CA PRO A 55 2.63 -15.04 15.28
C PRO A 55 1.82 -16.32 15.51
N TYR A 56 0.48 -16.26 15.71
CA TYR A 56 -0.31 -17.28 16.37
C TYR A 56 -1.04 -18.28 15.46
N LYS A 57 -0.92 -18.15 14.13
CA LYS A 57 -1.64 -19.01 13.16
C LYS A 57 -1.38 -20.51 13.33
N LEU A 58 -0.23 -20.89 13.88
CA LEU A 58 0.11 -22.28 14.21
C LEU A 58 -0.44 -22.68 15.60
N VAL A 59 -0.19 -21.85 16.61
CA VAL A 59 -0.56 -22.11 18.01
C VAL A 59 -2.06 -22.37 18.18
N VAL A 60 -2.90 -21.60 17.47
CA VAL A 60 -4.35 -21.71 17.58
C VAL A 60 -4.91 -23.04 17.08
N MET A 61 -4.17 -23.78 16.28
CA MET A 61 -4.58 -25.08 15.73
C MET A 61 -4.80 -26.12 16.84
N GLU A 62 -4.05 -26.05 17.94
CA GLU A 62 -4.18 -26.94 19.10
C GLU A 62 -5.54 -26.84 19.77
N TYR A 63 -6.24 -25.70 19.60
CA TYR A 63 -7.54 -25.42 20.22
C TYR A 63 -8.73 -25.76 19.33
N CYS A 64 -8.48 -26.03 18.04
CA CYS A 64 -9.54 -26.30 17.07
C CYS A 64 -10.01 -27.75 17.19
N SER A 65 -11.32 -27.93 17.37
CA SER A 65 -11.98 -29.24 17.35
C SER A 65 -12.03 -29.83 15.92
N TYR A 66 -12.03 -28.95 14.91
CA TYR A 66 -11.97 -29.26 13.50
C TYR A 66 -11.06 -28.27 12.80
N ILE A 67 -10.24 -28.74 11.90
CA ILE A 67 -9.41 -27.91 11.02
C ILE A 67 -9.70 -28.31 9.59
N ASP A 68 -10.02 -27.32 8.77
CA ASP A 68 -10.23 -27.50 7.34
C ASP A 68 -9.01 -28.17 6.70
N PRO A 69 -9.18 -29.11 5.75
CA PRO A 69 -8.07 -29.85 5.13
C PRO A 69 -7.01 -28.93 4.49
N HIS A 70 -7.41 -27.82 3.85
CA HIS A 70 -6.45 -26.85 3.27
C HIS A 70 -5.67 -26.13 4.36
N ALA A 71 -6.35 -25.66 5.43
CA ALA A 71 -5.68 -25.04 6.57
C ALA A 71 -4.69 -25.99 7.25
N LYS A 72 -5.03 -27.29 7.32
CA LYS A 72 -4.15 -28.33 7.85
C LYS A 72 -2.94 -28.59 6.95
N ALA A 73 -3.12 -28.64 5.63
CA ALA A 73 -2.04 -28.83 4.66
C ALA A 73 -1.04 -27.65 4.67
N ILE A 74 -1.55 -26.42 4.79
CA ILE A 74 -0.73 -25.19 4.90
C ILE A 74 -0.08 -25.07 6.29
N ASN A 75 -0.58 -25.81 7.28
CA ASN A 75 -0.17 -25.73 8.68
C ASN A 75 -0.37 -24.33 9.28
N ALA A 76 -1.50 -23.68 8.96
CA ALA A 76 -1.84 -22.35 9.45
C ALA A 76 -3.35 -22.14 9.47
N VAL A 77 -3.88 -21.66 10.61
CA VAL A 77 -5.27 -21.21 10.80
C VAL A 77 -5.26 -19.69 10.98
N ASN A 78 -5.99 -18.97 10.15
CA ASN A 78 -6.17 -17.52 10.28
C ASN A 78 -7.62 -17.11 10.59
N THR A 79 -8.55 -18.07 10.62
CA THR A 79 -9.98 -17.84 10.84
C THR A 79 -10.54 -18.94 11.73
N ILE A 80 -11.19 -18.57 12.83
CA ILE A 80 -11.79 -19.50 13.77
C ILE A 80 -13.24 -19.13 14.01
N VAL A 81 -14.14 -20.10 13.89
CA VAL A 81 -15.56 -19.97 14.21
C VAL A 81 -15.90 -20.84 15.43
N ASN A 82 -16.57 -20.25 16.40
CA ASN A 82 -17.05 -20.95 17.59
C ASN A 82 -18.51 -21.36 17.40
N ARG A 83 -18.75 -22.65 17.24
CA ARG A 83 -20.10 -23.24 17.15
C ARG A 83 -20.39 -24.02 18.43
N ASN A 84 -21.15 -23.40 19.32
CA ASN A 84 -21.55 -24.04 20.62
C ASN A 84 -20.35 -24.54 21.43
N GLY A 85 -19.28 -23.79 21.50
CA GLY A 85 -18.08 -24.14 22.23
C GLY A 85 -17.10 -25.05 21.49
N LEU A 86 -17.41 -25.51 20.29
CA LEU A 86 -16.47 -26.20 19.39
C LEU A 86 -15.83 -25.20 18.44
N LEU A 87 -14.51 -25.19 18.35
CA LEU A 87 -13.75 -24.28 17.51
C LEU A 87 -13.44 -24.93 16.15
N TYR A 88 -13.83 -24.25 15.08
CA TYR A 88 -13.58 -24.65 13.69
C TYR A 88 -12.57 -23.72 13.08
N GLY A 89 -11.42 -24.27 12.67
CA GLY A 89 -10.30 -23.53 12.10
C GLY A 89 -10.25 -23.60 10.56
N TYR A 90 -10.06 -22.46 9.93
CA TYR A 90 -9.96 -22.28 8.48
C TYR A 90 -8.74 -21.44 8.11
N ASN A 91 -8.36 -21.48 6.82
CA ASN A 91 -7.37 -20.55 6.27
C ASN A 91 -7.98 -19.81 5.09
N THR A 92 -8.20 -18.49 5.25
CA THR A 92 -8.74 -17.62 4.20
C THR A 92 -7.65 -16.86 3.45
N ASP A 93 -6.38 -16.96 3.86
CA ASP A 93 -5.25 -16.39 3.10
C ASP A 93 -5.07 -17.13 1.76
N TYR A 94 -5.28 -18.45 1.73
CA TYR A 94 -5.17 -19.24 0.50
C TYR A 94 -6.14 -18.77 -0.60
N PRO A 95 -7.46 -18.76 -0.39
CA PRO A 95 -8.39 -18.22 -1.38
C PRO A 95 -8.17 -16.71 -1.61
N GLY A 96 -7.72 -15.95 -0.62
CA GLY A 96 -7.40 -14.52 -0.78
C GLY A 96 -6.24 -14.30 -1.74
N PHE A 97 -5.14 -15.02 -1.59
CA PHE A 97 -4.00 -14.95 -2.50
C PHE A 97 -4.34 -15.54 -3.89
N SER A 98 -5.14 -16.61 -3.93
CA SER A 98 -5.66 -17.16 -5.18
C SER A 98 -6.46 -16.13 -5.97
N TYR A 99 -7.36 -15.40 -5.28
CA TYR A 99 -8.14 -14.32 -5.89
C TYR A 99 -7.24 -13.23 -6.50
N LEU A 100 -6.25 -12.74 -5.73
CA LEU A 100 -5.29 -11.75 -6.22
C LEU A 100 -4.62 -12.21 -7.53
N CYS A 101 -4.15 -13.46 -7.56
CA CYS A 101 -3.51 -14.00 -8.74
C CYS A 101 -4.47 -14.10 -9.94
N ASP A 102 -5.71 -14.54 -9.72
CA ASP A 102 -6.72 -14.68 -10.78
C ASP A 102 -7.14 -13.31 -11.34
N ALA A 103 -7.36 -12.32 -10.46
CA ALA A 103 -7.75 -10.97 -10.84
C ALA A 103 -6.70 -10.28 -11.74
N HIS A 104 -5.42 -10.60 -11.54
CA HIS A 104 -4.31 -10.03 -12.31
C HIS A 104 -3.72 -11.00 -13.37
N GLY A 105 -4.35 -12.13 -13.62
CA GLY A 105 -3.93 -13.08 -14.67
C GLY A 105 -2.55 -13.69 -14.42
N VAL A 106 -2.17 -13.95 -13.17
CA VAL A 106 -0.87 -14.57 -12.83
C VAL A 106 -0.92 -16.07 -13.11
N GLU A 107 -0.14 -16.51 -14.10
CA GLU A 107 -0.05 -17.91 -14.53
C GLU A 107 1.17 -18.60 -13.95
N PHE A 108 0.96 -19.57 -13.04
CA PHE A 108 2.04 -20.32 -12.38
C PHE A 108 2.51 -21.54 -13.17
N LYS A 109 1.65 -22.10 -14.01
CA LYS A 109 1.94 -23.34 -14.73
C LYS A 109 3.23 -23.22 -15.55
N ASP A 110 4.15 -24.17 -15.34
CA ASP A 110 5.44 -24.26 -16.00
C ASP A 110 6.40 -23.07 -15.73
N ARG A 111 6.12 -22.24 -14.71
CA ARG A 111 6.95 -21.09 -14.31
C ARG A 111 7.86 -21.43 -13.14
N THR A 112 9.01 -20.76 -13.09
CA THR A 112 9.90 -20.73 -11.94
C THR A 112 9.51 -19.56 -11.03
N VAL A 113 9.26 -19.83 -9.77
CA VAL A 113 8.76 -18.90 -8.77
C VAL A 113 9.79 -18.67 -7.67
N LEU A 114 10.05 -17.42 -7.32
CA LEU A 114 10.81 -17.04 -6.11
C LEU A 114 9.85 -16.55 -5.04
N ILE A 115 9.88 -17.15 -3.87
CA ILE A 115 9.16 -16.66 -2.68
C ILE A 115 10.19 -16.12 -1.70
N LEU A 116 10.14 -14.81 -1.43
CA LEU A 116 11.03 -14.14 -0.50
C LEU A 116 10.45 -14.24 0.91
N GLY A 117 11.20 -14.82 1.86
CA GLY A 117 10.82 -15.01 3.25
C GLY A 117 10.33 -16.43 3.57
N THR A 118 10.26 -16.75 4.87
CA THR A 118 9.93 -18.08 5.43
C THR A 118 8.80 -18.01 6.48
N GLY A 119 8.03 -16.91 6.49
CA GLY A 119 6.96 -16.67 7.48
C GLY A 119 5.64 -17.40 7.15
N GLY A 120 4.60 -17.14 7.93
CA GLY A 120 3.30 -17.81 7.76
C GLY A 120 2.66 -17.61 6.39
N THR A 121 2.84 -16.44 5.76
CA THR A 121 2.30 -16.16 4.42
C THR A 121 3.09 -16.88 3.32
N HIS A 122 4.37 -17.21 3.56
CA HIS A 122 5.17 -18.04 2.68
C HIS A 122 4.48 -19.38 2.39
N ASN A 123 4.02 -20.09 3.43
CA ASN A 123 3.38 -21.41 3.25
C ASN A 123 2.12 -21.31 2.38
N THR A 124 1.34 -20.26 2.55
CA THR A 124 0.14 -19.99 1.74
C THR A 124 0.50 -19.76 0.28
N THR A 125 1.45 -18.86 0.00
CA THR A 125 1.85 -18.54 -1.38
C THR A 125 2.55 -19.69 -2.07
N TRP A 126 3.33 -20.48 -1.31
CA TRP A 126 3.94 -21.70 -1.79
C TRP A 126 2.88 -22.74 -2.21
N ALA A 127 1.87 -22.97 -1.35
CA ALA A 127 0.79 -23.90 -1.63
C ALA A 127 0.02 -23.50 -2.90
N VAL A 128 -0.34 -22.23 -3.06
CA VAL A 128 -1.04 -21.74 -4.26
C VAL A 128 -0.17 -21.92 -5.51
N ALA A 129 1.11 -21.57 -5.47
CA ALA A 129 2.02 -21.73 -6.61
C ALA A 129 2.19 -23.20 -6.98
N HIS A 130 2.33 -24.09 -5.98
CA HIS A 130 2.44 -25.53 -6.18
C HIS A 130 1.18 -26.12 -6.80
N ASP A 131 0.02 -25.84 -6.23
CA ASP A 131 -1.26 -26.40 -6.68
C ASP A 131 -1.66 -25.90 -8.08
N ARG A 132 -1.14 -24.72 -8.47
CA ARG A 132 -1.31 -24.16 -9.82
C ARG A 132 -0.23 -24.60 -10.82
N GLY A 133 0.61 -25.57 -10.45
CA GLY A 133 1.54 -26.24 -11.35
C GLY A 133 2.82 -25.46 -11.65
N ALA A 134 3.33 -24.67 -10.71
CA ALA A 134 4.65 -24.08 -10.84
C ALA A 134 5.71 -25.17 -11.10
N LYS A 135 6.58 -24.93 -12.08
CA LYS A 135 7.64 -25.88 -12.45
C LYS A 135 8.68 -26.04 -11.35
N GLN A 136 9.04 -24.93 -10.74
CA GLN A 136 10.02 -24.85 -9.66
C GLN A 136 9.66 -23.72 -8.72
N ILE A 137 9.73 -23.95 -7.43
CA ILE A 137 9.52 -22.94 -6.41
C ILE A 137 10.78 -22.88 -5.55
N TYR A 138 11.37 -21.70 -5.45
CA TYR A 138 12.51 -21.44 -4.59
C TYR A 138 12.09 -20.54 -3.44
N THR A 139 12.49 -20.92 -2.22
CA THR A 139 12.39 -20.06 -1.04
C THR A 139 13.68 -19.30 -0.86
N VAL A 140 13.58 -17.97 -0.68
CA VAL A 140 14.75 -17.10 -0.47
C VAL A 140 14.74 -16.55 0.95
N SER A 141 15.85 -16.74 1.67
CA SER A 141 15.98 -16.34 3.07
C SER A 141 17.28 -15.59 3.34
N ARG A 142 17.27 -14.74 4.38
CA ARG A 142 18.52 -14.11 4.90
C ARG A 142 19.44 -15.11 5.59
N HIS A 143 18.86 -16.16 6.13
CA HIS A 143 19.52 -17.27 6.78
C HIS A 143 19.00 -18.57 6.17
N PRO A 144 19.43 -18.89 4.93
CA PRO A 144 18.90 -20.03 4.21
C PRO A 144 19.27 -21.35 4.90
N ASP A 145 18.31 -22.27 4.92
CA ASP A 145 18.51 -23.65 5.33
C ASP A 145 18.82 -24.51 4.09
N PRO A 146 20.08 -24.93 3.89
CA PRO A 146 20.46 -25.72 2.72
C PRO A 146 19.76 -27.10 2.66
N GLU A 147 19.38 -27.67 3.81
CA GLU A 147 18.69 -28.96 3.87
C GLU A 147 17.27 -28.86 3.32
N LYS A 148 16.66 -27.67 3.39
CA LYS A 148 15.36 -27.36 2.79
C LYS A 148 15.46 -26.82 1.36
N GLY A 149 16.66 -26.68 0.81
CA GLY A 149 16.87 -26.13 -0.52
C GLY A 149 16.59 -24.61 -0.60
N GLU A 150 16.71 -23.89 0.53
CA GLU A 150 16.54 -22.45 0.55
C GLU A 150 17.74 -21.76 -0.10
N LEU A 151 17.47 -20.63 -0.79
CA LEU A 151 18.49 -19.84 -1.47
C LEU A 151 18.83 -18.56 -0.71
N THR A 152 20.07 -18.12 -0.90
CA THR A 152 20.47 -16.74 -0.58
C THR A 152 19.87 -15.76 -1.60
N TYR A 153 19.82 -14.48 -1.25
CA TYR A 153 19.40 -13.41 -2.19
C TYR A 153 20.32 -13.32 -3.43
N ALA A 154 21.62 -13.61 -3.26
CA ALA A 154 22.56 -13.63 -4.39
C ALA A 154 22.26 -14.78 -5.37
N GLN A 155 21.94 -15.96 -4.86
CA GLN A 155 21.58 -17.12 -5.69
C GLN A 155 20.22 -16.89 -6.40
N ALA A 156 19.28 -16.20 -5.76
CA ALA A 156 17.97 -15.88 -6.32
C ALA A 156 18.08 -15.14 -7.67
N LEU A 157 19.05 -14.23 -7.83
CA LEU A 157 19.25 -13.43 -9.04
C LEU A 157 19.61 -14.26 -10.28
N THR A 158 20.07 -15.49 -10.12
CA THR A 158 20.53 -16.37 -11.22
C THR A 158 19.58 -17.51 -11.53
N THR A 159 18.41 -17.56 -10.90
CA THR A 159 17.45 -18.67 -11.06
C THR A 159 16.66 -18.63 -12.37
N GLY A 160 16.62 -17.49 -13.07
CA GLY A 160 15.76 -17.30 -14.24
C GLY A 160 14.27 -17.34 -13.89
N ALA A 161 13.90 -16.87 -12.70
CA ALA A 161 12.51 -16.85 -12.26
C ALA A 161 11.67 -15.88 -13.09
N GLN A 162 10.44 -16.31 -13.38
CA GLN A 162 9.43 -15.50 -14.04
C GLN A 162 8.48 -14.82 -13.04
N ILE A 163 8.35 -15.37 -11.82
CA ILE A 163 7.45 -14.82 -10.80
C ILE A 163 8.22 -14.61 -9.51
N ILE A 164 8.04 -13.43 -8.92
CA ILE A 164 8.57 -13.10 -7.58
C ILE A 164 7.39 -12.81 -6.66
N ILE A 165 7.41 -13.40 -5.46
CA ILE A 165 6.41 -13.15 -4.41
C ILE A 165 7.16 -12.72 -3.16
N ASN A 166 6.99 -11.46 -2.74
CA ASN A 166 7.54 -10.99 -1.47
C ASN A 166 6.57 -11.28 -0.33
N THR A 167 6.99 -12.13 0.62
CA THR A 167 6.27 -12.42 1.86
C THR A 167 7.00 -11.90 3.09
N THR A 168 8.07 -11.10 2.90
CA THR A 168 8.83 -10.46 3.98
C THR A 168 8.20 -9.12 4.37
N PRO A 169 8.51 -8.57 5.55
CA PRO A 169 8.08 -7.24 5.94
C PRO A 169 8.98 -6.11 5.37
N VAL A 170 9.92 -6.41 4.47
CA VAL A 170 10.82 -5.40 3.90
C VAL A 170 10.07 -4.49 2.94
N GLY A 171 10.11 -3.19 3.20
CA GLY A 171 9.34 -2.19 2.45
C GLY A 171 7.99 -1.82 3.06
N MET A 172 7.56 -2.52 4.12
CA MET A 172 6.32 -2.23 4.85
C MET A 172 6.48 -0.99 5.75
N TYR A 173 5.42 -0.20 5.88
CA TYR A 173 5.35 0.88 6.85
C TYR A 173 5.77 0.43 8.27
N PRO A 174 6.57 1.20 9.02
CA PRO A 174 7.06 2.55 8.71
C PRO A 174 8.38 2.57 7.90
N ASN A 175 8.98 1.43 7.57
CA ASN A 175 10.27 1.31 6.89
C ASN A 175 10.10 1.19 5.36
N VAL A 176 9.43 2.19 4.77
CA VAL A 176 9.17 2.26 3.32
C VAL A 176 10.41 2.64 2.50
N GLY A 177 10.36 2.49 1.17
CA GLY A 177 11.43 2.89 0.26
C GLY A 177 12.62 1.92 0.22
N VAL A 178 12.43 0.70 0.73
CA VAL A 178 13.43 -0.38 0.69
C VAL A 178 12.86 -1.58 -0.04
N SER A 179 13.62 -2.16 -0.97
CA SER A 179 13.23 -3.39 -1.67
C SER A 179 13.83 -4.62 -0.99
N ALA A 180 13.06 -5.70 -0.97
CA ALA A 180 13.52 -7.00 -0.48
C ALA A 180 14.57 -7.64 -1.41
N LEU A 181 14.47 -7.37 -2.73
CA LEU A 181 15.38 -7.89 -3.75
C LEU A 181 15.59 -6.81 -4.82
N ASP A 182 16.81 -6.62 -5.29
CA ASP A 182 17.07 -5.81 -6.48
C ASP A 182 16.82 -6.65 -7.74
N ILE A 183 15.72 -6.34 -8.41
CA ILE A 183 15.25 -7.06 -9.61
C ILE A 183 15.77 -6.47 -10.92
N THR A 184 16.61 -5.43 -10.87
CA THR A 184 17.10 -4.71 -12.07
C THR A 184 17.84 -5.62 -13.04
N SER A 185 18.52 -6.65 -12.53
CA SER A 185 19.30 -7.61 -13.33
C SER A 185 18.53 -8.92 -13.66
N MET A 186 17.22 -8.98 -13.43
CA MET A 186 16.41 -10.17 -13.64
C MET A 186 15.55 -10.06 -14.90
N PRO A 187 16.02 -10.50 -16.06
CA PRO A 187 15.24 -10.46 -17.29
C PRO A 187 14.15 -11.55 -17.29
N GLY A 188 13.07 -11.29 -18.01
CA GLY A 188 12.00 -12.28 -18.23
C GLY A 188 11.02 -12.42 -17.06
N LEU A 189 10.98 -11.46 -16.15
CA LEU A 189 9.93 -11.41 -15.14
C LEU A 189 8.57 -11.16 -15.80
N GLU A 190 7.59 -11.99 -15.45
CA GLU A 190 6.19 -11.91 -15.90
C GLU A 190 5.31 -11.32 -14.79
N ALA A 191 5.63 -11.61 -13.52
CA ALA A 191 4.88 -11.09 -12.38
C ALA A 191 5.78 -10.81 -11.16
N VAL A 192 5.50 -9.71 -10.47
CA VAL A 192 6.03 -9.37 -9.15
C VAL A 192 4.84 -9.08 -8.24
N ILE A 193 4.71 -9.86 -7.17
CA ILE A 193 3.64 -9.75 -6.19
C ILE A 193 4.26 -9.42 -4.84
N ASP A 194 3.74 -8.41 -4.17
CA ASP A 194 4.12 -8.11 -2.79
C ASP A 194 2.90 -8.25 -1.87
N VAL A 195 2.98 -9.10 -0.85
CA VAL A 195 1.85 -9.25 0.09
C VAL A 195 1.69 -8.07 1.05
N ILE A 196 2.60 -7.10 1.00
CA ILE A 196 2.49 -5.84 1.73
C ILE A 196 1.37 -5.00 1.10
N TYR A 197 0.54 -4.40 1.96
CA TYR A 197 -0.59 -3.55 1.59
C TYR A 197 -0.45 -2.10 2.10
N ASN A 198 0.58 -1.80 2.88
CA ASN A 198 0.90 -0.46 3.35
C ASN A 198 2.43 -0.28 3.37
N PRO A 199 2.97 0.50 2.42
CA PRO A 199 2.32 1.35 1.42
C PRO A 199 1.56 0.53 0.36
N ASP A 200 0.73 1.21 -0.46
CA ASP A 200 -0.02 0.58 -1.58
C ASP A 200 0.93 0.00 -2.61
N LYS A 201 2.02 0.72 -2.93
CA LYS A 201 3.12 0.27 -3.78
C LYS A 201 4.43 0.28 -3.00
N THR A 202 5.02 -0.89 -2.78
CA THR A 202 6.36 -0.98 -2.20
C THR A 202 7.44 -0.59 -3.22
N GLU A 203 8.67 -0.38 -2.76
CA GLU A 203 9.82 -0.13 -3.65
C GLU A 203 10.04 -1.26 -4.66
N LEU A 204 9.71 -2.50 -4.29
CA LEU A 204 9.76 -3.65 -5.18
C LEU A 204 8.74 -3.52 -6.31
N ILE A 205 7.51 -3.13 -6.00
CA ILE A 205 6.43 -2.93 -6.99
C ILE A 205 6.75 -1.75 -7.90
N LEU A 206 7.16 -0.60 -7.35
CA LEU A 206 7.56 0.56 -8.15
C LEU A 206 8.70 0.23 -9.12
N ARG A 207 9.67 -0.57 -8.68
CA ARG A 207 10.76 -1.02 -9.55
C ARG A 207 10.27 -1.98 -10.65
N ALA A 208 9.34 -2.86 -10.35
CA ALA A 208 8.75 -3.76 -11.32
C ALA A 208 7.98 -2.99 -12.41
N GLU A 209 7.19 -1.99 -12.02
CA GLU A 209 6.49 -1.09 -12.96
C GLU A 209 7.48 -0.35 -13.88
N GLU A 210 8.57 0.23 -13.33
CA GLU A 210 9.61 0.92 -14.11
C GLU A 210 10.32 0.01 -15.10
N LEU A 211 10.50 -1.26 -14.76
CA LEU A 211 11.11 -2.28 -15.63
C LEU A 211 10.12 -2.84 -16.66
N GLY A 212 8.86 -2.43 -16.62
CA GLY A 212 7.81 -2.88 -17.53
C GLY A 212 7.42 -4.35 -17.29
N VAL A 213 7.51 -4.85 -16.04
CA VAL A 213 7.02 -6.19 -15.69
C VAL A 213 5.50 -6.21 -15.92
N PRO A 214 4.96 -7.19 -16.68
CA PRO A 214 3.55 -7.22 -17.07
C PRO A 214 2.57 -7.15 -15.89
N VAL A 215 2.90 -7.80 -14.78
CA VAL A 215 2.09 -7.79 -13.54
C VAL A 215 2.96 -7.33 -12.38
N ALA A 216 2.60 -6.22 -11.76
CA ALA A 216 3.24 -5.69 -10.56
C ALA A 216 2.15 -5.27 -9.56
N VAL A 217 1.90 -6.07 -8.50
CA VAL A 217 0.74 -5.87 -7.62
C VAL A 217 1.08 -5.99 -6.15
N GLY A 218 0.46 -5.09 -5.34
CA GLY A 218 0.53 -5.10 -3.88
C GLY A 218 -0.51 -6.01 -3.23
N GLY A 219 -0.43 -6.15 -1.89
CA GLY A 219 -1.21 -7.13 -1.14
C GLY A 219 -2.62 -6.69 -0.72
N LEU A 220 -3.08 -5.50 -1.12
CA LEU A 220 -4.35 -4.97 -0.60
C LEU A 220 -5.56 -5.83 -0.99
N GLU A 221 -5.64 -6.26 -2.24
CA GLU A 221 -6.74 -7.12 -2.71
C GLU A 221 -6.74 -8.50 -2.02
N MET A 222 -5.56 -9.07 -1.78
CA MET A 222 -5.44 -10.29 -0.98
C MET A 222 -5.98 -10.07 0.45
N LEU A 223 -5.64 -8.93 1.06
CA LEU A 223 -6.11 -8.59 2.40
C LEU A 223 -7.63 -8.43 2.46
N VAL A 224 -8.24 -7.81 1.47
CA VAL A 224 -9.69 -7.66 1.37
C VAL A 224 -10.35 -9.00 1.08
N ALA A 225 -9.85 -9.75 0.11
CA ALA A 225 -10.41 -11.04 -0.28
C ALA A 225 -10.43 -12.05 0.87
N GLN A 226 -9.32 -12.17 1.64
CA GLN A 226 -9.30 -13.06 2.81
C GLN A 226 -10.33 -12.64 3.87
N ALA A 227 -10.63 -11.34 4.01
CA ALA A 227 -11.64 -10.85 4.94
C ALA A 227 -13.07 -11.12 4.45
N VAL A 228 -13.32 -11.01 3.14
CA VAL A 228 -14.61 -11.41 2.53
C VAL A 228 -14.87 -12.89 2.79
N TYR A 229 -13.91 -13.77 2.52
CA TYR A 229 -14.05 -15.20 2.78
C TYR A 229 -14.15 -15.52 4.27
N ALA A 230 -13.46 -14.78 5.14
CA ALA A 230 -13.62 -14.94 6.59
C ALA A 230 -15.03 -14.51 7.07
N ALA A 231 -15.57 -13.42 6.52
CA ALA A 231 -16.91 -12.95 6.85
C ALA A 231 -18.00 -13.96 6.43
N GLU A 232 -17.81 -14.70 5.33
CA GLU A 232 -18.69 -15.81 4.95
C GLU A 232 -18.76 -16.89 6.04
N PHE A 233 -17.61 -17.28 6.60
CA PHE A 233 -17.56 -18.22 7.72
C PHE A 233 -18.15 -17.64 9.01
N PHE A 234 -17.94 -16.36 9.26
CA PHE A 234 -18.45 -15.67 10.46
C PHE A 234 -19.97 -15.62 10.48
N LEU A 235 -20.58 -15.38 9.30
CA LEU A 235 -22.01 -15.21 9.15
C LEU A 235 -22.73 -16.48 8.72
N ASP A 236 -21.99 -17.56 8.49
CA ASP A 236 -22.50 -18.85 7.95
C ASP A 236 -23.35 -18.64 6.68
N ARG A 237 -22.88 -17.75 5.77
CA ARG A 237 -23.51 -17.44 4.50
C ARG A 237 -22.47 -17.05 3.45
N LYS A 238 -22.79 -17.26 2.18
CA LYS A 238 -21.98 -16.78 1.06
C LYS A 238 -22.43 -15.40 0.64
N PHE A 239 -21.49 -14.56 0.15
CA PHE A 239 -21.83 -13.39 -0.62
C PHE A 239 -22.39 -13.83 -1.98
N GLU A 240 -23.34 -13.08 -2.51
CA GLU A 240 -23.94 -13.34 -3.83
C GLU A 240 -22.89 -13.20 -4.94
N ASP A 241 -22.04 -12.20 -4.83
CA ASP A 241 -20.84 -11.99 -5.65
C ASP A 241 -19.68 -11.51 -4.76
N ALA A 242 -18.84 -12.46 -4.35
CA ALA A 242 -17.66 -12.17 -3.53
C ALA A 242 -16.65 -11.29 -4.28
N GLY A 243 -16.52 -11.46 -5.61
CA GLY A 243 -15.61 -10.64 -6.43
C GLY A 243 -16.02 -9.17 -6.45
N ALA A 244 -17.31 -8.90 -6.65
CA ALA A 244 -17.84 -7.54 -6.58
C ALA A 244 -17.64 -6.89 -5.20
N GLU A 245 -17.84 -7.65 -4.11
CA GLU A 245 -17.58 -7.14 -2.75
C GLU A 245 -16.10 -6.86 -2.51
N ILE A 246 -15.19 -7.71 -2.99
CA ILE A 246 -13.74 -7.49 -2.90
C ILE A 246 -13.38 -6.20 -3.65
N ALA A 247 -13.83 -6.04 -4.89
CA ALA A 247 -13.54 -4.86 -5.71
C ALA A 247 -14.08 -3.57 -5.03
N ARG A 248 -15.31 -3.59 -4.56
CA ARG A 248 -15.94 -2.45 -3.86
C ARG A 248 -15.14 -2.03 -2.62
N VAL A 249 -14.85 -2.98 -1.73
CA VAL A 249 -14.15 -2.67 -0.47
C VAL A 249 -12.70 -2.25 -0.73
N THR A 250 -12.03 -2.83 -1.73
CA THR A 250 -10.67 -2.42 -2.12
C THR A 250 -10.66 -0.97 -2.62
N SER A 251 -11.61 -0.60 -3.49
CA SER A 251 -11.75 0.77 -4.00
C SER A 251 -12.05 1.77 -2.88
N GLU A 252 -13.01 1.47 -2.00
CA GLU A 252 -13.36 2.32 -0.86
C GLU A 252 -12.17 2.48 0.10
N LEU A 253 -11.41 1.41 0.37
CA LEU A 253 -10.26 1.44 1.24
C LEU A 253 -9.10 2.24 0.64
N ARG A 254 -8.82 2.10 -0.66
CA ARG A 254 -7.85 2.95 -1.38
C ARG A 254 -8.25 4.42 -1.29
N ARG A 255 -9.51 4.74 -1.58
CA ARG A 255 -10.06 6.11 -1.47
C ARG A 255 -9.87 6.68 -0.07
N GLU A 256 -10.10 5.89 0.96
CA GLU A 256 -9.95 6.34 2.34
C GLU A 256 -8.48 6.49 2.74
N GLN A 257 -7.62 5.53 2.40
CA GLN A 257 -6.26 5.44 2.96
C GLN A 257 -5.22 6.20 2.16
N LEU A 258 -5.29 6.21 0.81
CA LEU A 258 -4.26 6.83 -0.02
C LEU A 258 -4.20 8.35 0.17
N ASN A 259 -3.00 8.89 0.05
CA ASN A 259 -2.77 10.33 -0.01
C ASN A 259 -3.16 10.90 -1.37
N ILE A 260 -3.48 12.19 -1.40
CA ILE A 260 -3.65 12.96 -2.64
C ILE A 260 -2.57 14.02 -2.68
N ALA A 261 -1.59 13.85 -3.53
CA ALA A 261 -0.48 14.82 -3.69
C ALA A 261 -0.81 15.81 -4.81
N LEU A 262 -0.72 17.10 -4.51
CA LEU A 262 -0.97 18.19 -5.46
C LEU A 262 0.36 18.76 -5.93
N ILE A 263 0.65 18.63 -7.22
CA ILE A 263 1.82 19.19 -7.88
C ILE A 263 1.43 20.30 -8.87
N GLY A 264 2.37 21.14 -9.27
CA GLY A 264 2.14 22.22 -10.24
C GLY A 264 2.96 23.48 -9.93
N MET A 265 2.85 24.47 -10.80
CA MET A 265 3.59 25.73 -10.72
C MET A 265 3.36 26.47 -9.39
N PRO A 266 4.31 27.28 -8.94
CA PRO A 266 4.06 28.24 -7.85
C PRO A 266 2.84 29.10 -8.18
N SER A 267 2.01 29.41 -7.18
CA SER A 267 0.74 30.15 -7.32
C SER A 267 -0.36 29.48 -8.17
N SER A 268 -0.22 28.20 -8.52
CA SER A 268 -1.30 27.48 -9.24
C SER A 268 -2.53 27.16 -8.40
N GLY A 269 -2.54 27.52 -7.10
CA GLY A 269 -3.70 27.34 -6.22
C GLY A 269 -3.72 26.02 -5.43
N LYS A 270 -2.63 25.24 -5.42
CA LYS A 270 -2.52 23.94 -4.72
C LYS A 270 -2.99 23.95 -3.26
N SER A 271 -2.50 24.93 -2.47
CA SER A 271 -2.85 24.99 -1.05
C SER A 271 -4.33 25.35 -0.82
N THR A 272 -4.90 26.25 -1.65
CA THR A 272 -6.34 26.59 -1.60
C THR A 272 -7.21 25.40 -1.98
N LEU A 273 -6.91 24.77 -3.11
CA LEU A 273 -7.60 23.57 -3.59
C LEU A 273 -7.41 22.42 -2.60
N GLY A 274 -6.19 22.23 -2.11
CA GLY A 274 -5.86 21.15 -1.19
C GLY A 274 -6.63 21.21 0.13
N ARG A 275 -6.83 22.39 0.72
CA ARG A 275 -7.65 22.56 1.92
C ARG A 275 -9.11 22.19 1.67
N ALA A 276 -9.69 22.67 0.57
CA ALA A 276 -11.08 22.37 0.21
C ALA A 276 -11.27 20.88 -0.14
N LEU A 277 -10.31 20.26 -0.84
CA LEU A 277 -10.33 18.85 -1.16
C LEU A 277 -10.17 17.98 0.09
N ALA A 278 -9.28 18.36 1.02
CA ALA A 278 -9.08 17.67 2.29
C ALA A 278 -10.36 17.67 3.15
N GLU A 279 -11.05 18.80 3.24
CA GLU A 279 -12.33 18.91 3.94
C GLU A 279 -13.38 17.99 3.31
N ARG A 280 -13.50 17.99 1.97
CA ARG A 280 -14.48 17.17 1.25
C ARG A 280 -14.21 15.67 1.36
N LEU A 281 -12.94 15.27 1.43
CA LEU A 281 -12.52 13.86 1.56
C LEU A 281 -12.38 13.39 3.02
N GLY A 282 -12.53 14.27 4.01
CA GLY A 282 -12.28 13.94 5.41
C GLY A 282 -10.81 13.56 5.70
N LYS A 283 -9.87 14.14 4.92
CA LYS A 283 -8.42 13.90 5.04
C LYS A 283 -7.71 15.06 5.73
N ARG A 284 -6.54 14.79 6.29
CA ARG A 284 -5.66 15.83 6.84
C ARG A 284 -5.03 16.63 5.70
N PHE A 285 -5.09 17.96 5.77
CA PHE A 285 -4.32 18.81 4.86
C PHE A 285 -2.88 19.02 5.37
N VAL A 286 -1.91 18.92 4.45
CA VAL A 286 -0.48 19.14 4.69
C VAL A 286 0.06 20.07 3.60
N ASP A 287 0.70 21.18 3.98
CA ASP A 287 1.48 22.03 3.06
C ASP A 287 2.96 21.79 3.32
N LEU A 288 3.67 21.23 2.35
CA LEU A 288 5.09 20.87 2.53
C LEU A 288 5.97 22.10 2.76
N ASP A 289 5.65 23.25 2.16
CA ASP A 289 6.41 24.49 2.39
C ASP A 289 6.24 24.95 3.85
N GLU A 290 5.02 24.87 4.43
CA GLU A 290 4.78 25.15 5.85
C GLU A 290 5.52 24.14 6.77
N GLU A 291 5.52 22.86 6.41
CA GLU A 291 6.17 21.82 7.22
C GLU A 291 7.71 21.91 7.16
N ILE A 292 8.29 22.37 6.04
CA ILE A 292 9.72 22.71 5.97
C ILE A 292 10.07 23.82 6.95
N VAL A 293 9.29 24.92 6.93
CA VAL A 293 9.50 26.05 7.85
C VAL A 293 9.35 25.61 9.32
N LYS A 294 8.36 24.79 9.64
CA LYS A 294 8.18 24.26 11.00
C LYS A 294 9.34 23.36 11.45
N ALA A 295 9.87 22.56 10.54
CA ALA A 295 10.95 21.61 10.86
C ALA A 295 12.32 22.28 11.00
N ASP A 296 12.61 23.30 10.17
CA ASP A 296 13.89 24.00 10.12
C ASP A 296 13.92 25.22 11.07
N GLY A 297 12.78 25.88 11.27
CA GLY A 297 12.63 27.08 12.09
C GLY A 297 12.95 28.39 11.35
N ARG A 298 13.47 28.36 10.13
CA ARG A 298 13.77 29.52 9.27
C ARG A 298 12.68 29.67 8.18
N SER A 299 12.52 30.88 7.67
CA SER A 299 11.69 31.11 6.49
C SER A 299 12.36 30.51 5.23
N ILE A 300 11.56 30.19 4.21
CA ILE A 300 12.09 29.67 2.93
C ILE A 300 13.11 30.65 2.31
N PRO A 301 12.86 31.99 2.27
CA PRO A 301 13.88 32.93 1.81
C PRO A 301 15.18 32.87 2.61
N ASP A 302 15.13 32.71 3.94
CA ASP A 302 16.33 32.60 4.78
C ASP A 302 17.11 31.32 4.52
N ILE A 303 16.41 30.20 4.29
CA ILE A 303 17.04 28.93 3.90
C ILE A 303 17.78 29.09 2.55
N PHE A 304 17.11 29.72 1.56
CA PHE A 304 17.74 29.99 0.26
C PHE A 304 18.95 30.93 0.37
N ALA A 305 18.87 31.95 1.22
CA ALA A 305 19.97 32.89 1.45
C ALA A 305 21.18 32.21 2.12
N ALA A 306 20.92 31.29 3.05
CA ALA A 306 21.98 30.61 3.81
C ALA A 306 22.59 29.40 3.10
N GLU A 307 21.76 28.58 2.43
CA GLU A 307 22.17 27.25 1.89
C GLU A 307 21.89 27.09 0.38
N GLY A 308 21.29 28.09 -0.26
CA GLY A 308 20.91 28.04 -1.66
C GLY A 308 19.79 27.04 -1.97
N GLU A 309 19.51 26.82 -3.27
CA GLU A 309 18.48 25.86 -3.71
C GLU A 309 18.80 24.44 -3.23
N ALA A 310 20.07 24.02 -3.23
CA ALA A 310 20.46 22.67 -2.85
C ALA A 310 20.13 22.34 -1.38
N GLY A 311 20.31 23.31 -0.46
CA GLY A 311 19.93 23.14 0.94
C GLY A 311 18.41 23.01 1.09
N PHE A 312 17.64 23.88 0.42
CA PHE A 312 16.18 23.79 0.41
C PHE A 312 15.68 22.44 -0.13
N ARG A 313 16.27 21.91 -1.23
CA ARG A 313 15.85 20.61 -1.82
C ARG A 313 16.08 19.43 -0.89
N LYS A 314 17.11 19.46 -0.05
CA LYS A 314 17.32 18.44 0.99
C LYS A 314 16.18 18.44 2.02
N LEU A 315 15.76 19.63 2.46
CA LEU A 315 14.65 19.76 3.40
C LEU A 315 13.32 19.36 2.76
N GLU A 316 13.08 19.76 1.50
CA GLU A 316 11.91 19.36 0.72
C GLU A 316 11.82 17.85 0.59
N ALA A 317 12.93 17.18 0.22
CA ALA A 317 12.98 15.72 0.10
C ALA A 317 12.70 15.02 1.45
N ALA A 318 13.28 15.52 2.53
CA ALA A 318 13.07 14.96 3.87
C ALA A 318 11.60 15.06 4.32
N GLN A 319 10.95 16.23 4.10
CA GLN A 319 9.54 16.38 4.45
C GLN A 319 8.61 15.61 3.49
N THR A 320 8.93 15.56 2.20
CA THR A 320 8.19 14.73 1.25
C THR A 320 8.20 13.26 1.67
N ALA A 321 9.38 12.70 1.94
CA ALA A 321 9.51 11.31 2.40
C ALA A 321 8.79 11.05 3.75
N ARG A 322 8.81 12.03 4.65
CA ARG A 322 8.10 11.93 5.93
C ARG A 322 6.60 11.85 5.78
N PHE A 323 5.99 12.78 5.01
CA PHE A 323 4.54 12.83 4.87
C PHE A 323 3.98 11.82 3.87
N ALA A 324 4.69 11.53 2.79
CA ALA A 324 4.24 10.58 1.79
C ALA A 324 4.04 9.15 2.34
N ARG A 325 4.81 8.73 3.35
CA ARG A 325 4.66 7.40 3.97
C ARG A 325 3.45 7.26 4.89
N GLU A 326 2.88 8.37 5.37
CA GLU A 326 1.66 8.37 6.18
C GLU A 326 0.43 8.22 5.28
N ASN A 327 -0.75 8.02 5.85
CA ASN A 327 -2.01 7.82 5.14
C ASN A 327 -2.98 8.98 5.35
N ARG A 328 -4.03 9.06 4.52
CA ARG A 328 -5.21 9.91 4.69
C ARG A 328 -4.89 11.41 4.65
N GLN A 329 -4.00 11.84 3.77
CA GLN A 329 -3.62 13.24 3.63
C GLN A 329 -3.91 13.79 2.23
N VAL A 330 -4.14 15.10 2.16
CA VAL A 330 -3.98 15.89 0.94
C VAL A 330 -2.71 16.71 1.11
N ILE A 331 -1.72 16.46 0.27
CA ILE A 331 -0.37 17.02 0.37
C ILE A 331 -0.18 18.08 -0.73
N SER A 332 -0.09 19.36 -0.35
CA SER A 332 0.31 20.44 -1.25
C SER A 332 1.82 20.48 -1.35
N CYS A 333 2.36 20.14 -2.52
CA CYS A 333 3.79 20.07 -2.76
C CYS A 333 4.37 21.40 -3.24
N GLY A 334 5.65 21.66 -2.92
CA GLY A 334 6.41 22.76 -3.51
C GLY A 334 6.51 22.63 -5.04
N GLY A 335 6.56 23.74 -5.77
CA GLY A 335 6.60 23.72 -7.24
C GLY A 335 7.84 23.03 -7.84
N GLY A 336 8.83 22.69 -7.05
CA GLY A 336 10.05 22.01 -7.50
C GLY A 336 10.14 20.54 -7.11
N VAL A 337 9.15 20.00 -6.41
CA VAL A 337 9.14 18.62 -5.92
C VAL A 337 9.40 17.59 -7.03
N VAL A 338 8.94 17.88 -8.25
CA VAL A 338 9.09 17.00 -9.43
C VAL A 338 10.50 16.97 -10.01
N LYS A 339 11.41 17.81 -9.53
CA LYS A 339 12.82 17.83 -9.99
C LYS A 339 13.63 16.67 -9.39
N ASP A 340 13.16 16.08 -8.31
CA ASP A 340 13.79 14.92 -7.66
C ASP A 340 12.92 13.67 -7.85
N PRO A 341 13.40 12.68 -8.61
CA PRO A 341 12.69 11.42 -8.82
C PRO A 341 12.37 10.68 -7.51
N ALA A 342 13.20 10.83 -6.47
CA ALA A 342 12.96 10.19 -5.17
C ALA A 342 11.69 10.73 -4.49
N ASN A 343 11.42 12.04 -4.65
CA ASN A 343 10.16 12.62 -4.16
C ASN A 343 8.95 12.02 -4.87
N LEU A 344 9.01 11.86 -6.19
CA LEU A 344 7.93 11.28 -6.97
C LEU A 344 7.68 9.83 -6.58
N ARG A 345 8.75 9.03 -6.42
CA ARG A 345 8.63 7.67 -5.91
C ARG A 345 7.94 7.62 -4.55
N ALA A 346 8.32 8.48 -3.63
CA ALA A 346 7.70 8.53 -2.31
C ALA A 346 6.20 8.89 -2.40
N LEU A 347 5.83 9.85 -3.25
CA LEU A 347 4.44 10.26 -3.42
C LEU A 347 3.59 9.15 -4.07
N HIS A 348 4.11 8.47 -5.12
CA HIS A 348 3.41 7.35 -5.79
C HIS A 348 3.37 6.06 -4.97
N ALA A 349 4.26 5.88 -3.99
CA ALA A 349 4.26 4.69 -3.15
C ALA A 349 2.95 4.54 -2.36
N ASN A 350 2.34 5.65 -1.95
CA ASN A 350 1.15 5.62 -1.10
C ASN A 350 0.16 6.76 -1.41
N GLY A 351 0.04 7.14 -2.67
CA GLY A 351 -0.84 8.24 -3.05
C GLY A 351 -1.07 8.40 -4.54
N ILE A 352 -2.05 9.22 -4.85
CA ILE A 352 -2.43 9.67 -6.19
C ILE A 352 -1.86 11.07 -6.39
N VAL A 353 -1.22 11.33 -7.52
CA VAL A 353 -0.58 12.60 -7.85
C VAL A 353 -1.44 13.39 -8.84
N LEU A 354 -1.97 14.53 -8.42
CA LEU A 354 -2.78 15.43 -9.24
C LEU A 354 -1.97 16.67 -9.66
N PHE A 355 -1.86 16.90 -10.96
CA PHE A 355 -1.25 18.12 -11.48
C PHE A 355 -2.29 19.25 -11.57
N ILE A 356 -2.10 20.32 -10.79
CA ILE A 356 -2.95 21.52 -10.81
C ILE A 356 -2.46 22.46 -11.90
N ASP A 357 -3.15 22.42 -13.05
CA ASP A 357 -2.79 23.16 -14.26
C ASP A 357 -3.52 24.50 -14.32
N ARG A 358 -2.80 25.58 -14.02
CA ARG A 358 -3.28 26.97 -14.08
C ARG A 358 -2.58 27.69 -15.23
N PRO A 359 -3.31 28.48 -16.05
CA PRO A 359 -2.71 29.29 -17.11
C PRO A 359 -1.58 30.17 -16.58
N LEU A 360 -0.52 30.31 -17.40
CA LEU A 360 0.69 31.06 -16.99
C LEU A 360 0.39 32.53 -16.69
N GLU A 361 -0.53 33.14 -17.45
CA GLU A 361 -1.01 34.51 -17.29
C GLU A 361 -1.71 34.76 -15.94
N ASP A 362 -2.26 33.72 -15.31
CA ASP A 362 -2.96 33.79 -14.04
C ASP A 362 -2.04 33.52 -12.83
N LEU A 363 -0.76 33.21 -13.07
CA LEU A 363 0.19 32.94 -11.99
C LEU A 363 0.75 34.26 -11.41
N LEU A 364 0.76 34.35 -10.09
CA LEU A 364 1.27 35.50 -9.38
C LEU A 364 2.81 35.52 -9.37
N VAL A 365 3.40 36.66 -9.72
CA VAL A 365 4.83 36.91 -9.62
C VAL A 365 5.19 37.36 -8.19
N GLY A 366 6.31 36.89 -7.64
CA GLY A 366 6.80 37.31 -6.33
C GLY A 366 6.11 36.60 -5.15
N GLY A 367 5.68 37.35 -4.14
CA GLY A 367 5.01 36.79 -2.95
C GLY A 367 5.93 35.99 -2.03
N GLY A 368 7.18 36.44 -1.86
CA GLY A 368 8.16 35.78 -0.99
C GLY A 368 8.76 34.48 -1.55
N ARG A 369 8.60 34.23 -2.85
CA ARG A 369 9.13 33.02 -3.52
C ARG A 369 10.43 33.36 -4.26
N PRO A 370 11.59 32.81 -3.83
CA PRO A 370 12.91 33.21 -4.35
C PRO A 370 13.09 32.97 -5.86
N LEU A 371 12.37 32.00 -6.46
CA LEU A 371 12.52 31.62 -7.88
C LEU A 371 11.45 32.21 -8.81
N SER A 372 10.40 32.86 -8.32
CA SER A 372 9.28 33.41 -9.13
C SER A 372 9.34 34.93 -9.17
N THR A 373 10.50 35.49 -9.56
CA THR A 373 10.81 36.92 -9.43
C THR A 373 10.30 37.79 -10.57
N SER A 374 10.07 37.21 -11.77
CA SER A 374 9.57 37.94 -12.94
C SER A 374 8.67 37.04 -13.82
N PRO A 375 7.87 37.61 -14.74
CA PRO A 375 7.10 36.85 -15.72
C PRO A 375 7.99 35.94 -16.60
N GLU A 376 9.17 36.43 -16.98
CA GLU A 376 10.14 35.67 -17.80
C GLU A 376 10.68 34.47 -17.01
N ALA A 377 10.95 34.65 -15.70
CA ALA A 377 11.38 33.55 -14.82
C ALA A 377 10.29 32.49 -14.70
N LEU A 378 9.02 32.89 -14.57
CA LEU A 378 7.87 31.97 -14.54
C LEU A 378 7.72 31.22 -15.87
N LYS A 379 7.86 31.90 -17.02
CA LYS A 379 7.78 31.27 -18.34
C LYS A 379 8.89 30.25 -18.56
N THR A 380 10.11 30.56 -18.15
CA THR A 380 11.25 29.64 -18.21
C THR A 380 11.02 28.44 -17.31
N MET A 381 10.56 28.67 -16.10
CA MET A 381 10.25 27.63 -15.11
C MET A 381 9.12 26.69 -15.61
N GLU A 382 8.08 27.25 -16.19
CA GLU A 382 6.95 26.49 -16.76
C GLU A 382 7.44 25.59 -17.90
N ALA A 383 8.19 26.13 -18.84
CA ALA A 383 8.75 25.36 -19.96
C ALA A 383 9.63 24.18 -19.49
N GLN A 384 10.39 24.35 -18.40
CA GLN A 384 11.21 23.29 -17.82
C GLN A 384 10.42 22.27 -17.01
N ARG A 385 9.38 22.69 -16.26
CA ARG A 385 8.71 21.84 -15.27
C ARG A 385 7.41 21.23 -15.78
N ARG A 386 6.70 21.85 -16.72
CA ARG A 386 5.45 21.31 -17.24
C ARG A 386 5.57 19.88 -17.76
N PRO A 387 6.62 19.51 -18.53
CA PRO A 387 6.81 18.11 -18.94
C PRO A 387 6.97 17.15 -17.76
N LEU A 388 7.65 17.60 -16.67
CA LEU A 388 7.82 16.79 -15.46
C LEU A 388 6.50 16.61 -14.70
N TYR A 389 5.67 17.69 -14.61
CA TYR A 389 4.35 17.58 -13.99
C TYR A 389 3.45 16.61 -14.76
N LEU A 390 3.44 16.71 -16.09
CA LEU A 390 2.63 15.83 -16.94
C LEU A 390 3.07 14.36 -16.85
N ALA A 391 4.38 14.12 -16.76
CA ALA A 391 4.92 12.76 -16.62
C ALA A 391 4.67 12.14 -15.24
N ALA A 392 4.54 12.99 -14.21
CA ALA A 392 4.38 12.54 -12.83
C ALA A 392 2.89 12.44 -12.39
N ALA A 393 1.96 13.01 -13.15
CA ALA A 393 0.57 13.10 -12.73
C ALA A 393 -0.25 11.90 -13.14
N ASP A 394 -1.03 11.35 -12.19
CA ASP A 394 -2.09 10.37 -12.47
C ASP A 394 -3.30 11.05 -13.15
N ALA A 395 -3.55 12.35 -12.84
CA ALA A 395 -4.54 13.17 -13.54
C ALA A 395 -4.15 14.65 -13.56
N VAL A 396 -4.63 15.37 -14.59
CA VAL A 396 -4.44 16.82 -14.76
C VAL A 396 -5.74 17.54 -14.41
N ILE A 397 -5.66 18.44 -13.44
CA ILE A 397 -6.81 19.20 -12.93
C ILE A 397 -6.72 20.66 -13.44
N PRO A 398 -7.59 21.07 -14.36
CA PRO A 398 -7.62 22.44 -14.83
C PRO A 398 -8.08 23.40 -13.70
N ASN A 399 -7.32 24.47 -13.47
CA ASN A 399 -7.67 25.52 -12.50
C ASN A 399 -7.75 26.88 -13.20
N LYS A 400 -8.74 27.03 -14.10
CA LYS A 400 -8.93 28.21 -14.96
C LYS A 400 -10.07 29.13 -14.53
N THR A 401 -11.00 28.61 -13.70
CA THR A 401 -12.23 29.30 -13.30
C THR A 401 -12.25 29.55 -11.80
N THR A 402 -13.07 28.84 -11.06
CA THR A 402 -13.17 29.00 -9.60
C THR A 402 -12.50 27.83 -8.86
N PRO A 403 -12.06 28.03 -7.61
CA PRO A 403 -11.57 26.92 -6.78
C PRO A 403 -12.59 25.79 -6.62
N ALA A 404 -13.89 26.11 -6.62
CA ALA A 404 -14.96 25.11 -6.53
C ALA A 404 -15.01 24.20 -7.76
N ASP A 405 -14.83 24.75 -8.96
CA ASP A 405 -14.79 23.96 -10.21
C ASP A 405 -13.59 23.04 -10.23
N ALA A 406 -12.44 23.52 -9.77
CA ALA A 406 -11.21 22.71 -9.68
C ALA A 406 -11.35 21.58 -8.63
N VAL A 407 -12.04 21.80 -7.52
CA VAL A 407 -12.38 20.74 -6.54
C VAL A 407 -13.30 19.70 -7.19
N THR A 408 -14.31 20.13 -7.94
CA THR A 408 -15.22 19.20 -8.64
C THR A 408 -14.44 18.35 -9.64
N ALA A 409 -13.61 18.96 -10.50
CA ALA A 409 -12.78 18.24 -11.45
C ALA A 409 -11.80 17.26 -10.76
N ALA A 410 -11.22 17.63 -9.62
CA ALA A 410 -10.37 16.74 -8.84
C ALA A 410 -11.15 15.53 -8.27
N MET A 411 -12.38 15.76 -7.80
CA MET A 411 -13.24 14.66 -7.31
C MET A 411 -13.62 13.70 -8.43
N GLU A 412 -14.01 14.22 -9.61
CA GLU A 412 -14.34 13.40 -10.78
C GLU A 412 -13.15 12.57 -11.23
N ALA A 413 -11.94 13.15 -11.30
CA ALA A 413 -10.72 12.42 -11.63
C ALA A 413 -10.40 11.32 -10.60
N LEU A 414 -10.58 11.60 -9.30
CA LEU A 414 -10.39 10.59 -8.25
C LEU A 414 -11.45 9.48 -8.33
N ASP A 415 -12.71 9.81 -8.67
CA ASP A 415 -13.76 8.82 -8.88
C ASP A 415 -13.41 7.88 -10.04
N GLU A 416 -12.88 8.40 -11.14
CA GLU A 416 -12.41 7.61 -12.27
C GLU A 416 -11.23 6.70 -11.87
N ILE A 417 -10.20 7.24 -11.21
CA ILE A 417 -9.01 6.48 -10.79
C ILE A 417 -9.39 5.32 -9.84
N PHE A 418 -10.29 5.53 -8.89
CA PHE A 418 -10.68 4.50 -7.93
C PHE A 418 -11.75 3.53 -8.45
N SER A 419 -12.31 3.77 -9.63
CA SER A 419 -13.30 2.87 -10.26
C SER A 419 -12.64 1.78 -11.11
N HIS A 420 -11.35 1.91 -11.34
CA HIS A 420 -10.50 0.97 -12.10
C HIS A 420 -9.50 0.30 -11.16
#